data_aabb961945b39bebb24cb96915691122
#
_entry.id   aabb961945b39bebb24cb96915691122
#
_cell.length_a   1.000
_cell.length_b   1.000
_cell.length_c   1.000
_cell.angle_alpha   90.00
_cell.angle_beta   90.00
_cell.angle_gamma   90.00
#
_symmetry.space_group_name_H-M   'P 1'
#
loop_
_entity.id
_entity.type
_entity.pdbx_description
1 polymer ?
#
loop_
_entity_poly.entity_id
_entity_poly.type
_entity_poly.pdbx_seq_one_letter_code
_entity_poly.pdbx_strand_id
1 'polypeptide(L)'
;IEWRALGQAEEQSPQIASALTVLANGPQETEFEAGFHFSPAVLGIGRDTTVELAAWATDHLPGRKPSRTMPYRLHILGIEDHAEMVRQKLEEILENLEEVSRAEEDIAEDTRELSESDDDTLAKRKTNEKIEKTAEEQRENAQDLKDLAKEGAKALMEAMRNPAFDEQTLRDWAQNMQKMNELADQQMK
;
A
#
# COMPACT_ATOMS: atom_id res chain seq x y z
N ILE A 1 15.70 19.32 8.77
CA ILE A 1 15.49 17.87 9.02
C ILE A 1 16.81 17.25 9.45
N GLU A 2 16.76 16.49 10.51
CA GLU A 2 17.88 15.69 11.02
C GLU A 2 17.61 14.24 10.71
N TRP A 3 18.63 13.51 10.28
CA TRP A 3 18.58 12.07 10.19
C TRP A 3 19.80 11.43 10.85
N ARG A 4 19.63 10.24 11.38
CA ARG A 4 20.69 9.48 12.02
C ARG A 4 20.50 7.99 11.69
N ALA A 5 21.54 7.36 11.16
CA ALA A 5 21.59 5.91 11.03
C ALA A 5 21.86 5.28 12.41
N LEU A 6 21.06 4.30 12.79
CA LEU A 6 21.29 3.48 13.97
C LEU A 6 22.07 2.25 13.52
N GLY A 7 23.38 2.20 13.84
CA GLY A 7 24.23 1.07 13.49
C GLY A 7 23.80 -0.21 14.21
N GLN A 8 23.97 -1.36 13.57
CA GLN A 8 24.03 -2.64 14.29
C GLN A 8 25.25 -2.58 15.22
N ALA A 9 25.04 -2.75 16.50
CA ALA A 9 26.10 -2.78 17.48
C ALA A 9 26.97 -4.02 17.22
N GLU A 10 28.25 -3.83 17.24
CA GLU A 10 29.26 -4.56 18.03
C GLU A 10 30.64 -4.77 17.43
N GLU A 11 31.01 -4.47 16.19
CA GLU A 11 32.40 -4.76 15.82
C GLU A 11 33.22 -3.69 15.07
N GLN A 12 32.63 -2.60 14.65
CA GLN A 12 33.42 -1.45 14.15
C GLN A 12 32.78 -0.18 14.68
N SER A 13 33.57 0.70 15.25
CA SER A 13 33.11 2.00 15.77
C SER A 13 32.09 2.61 14.79
N PRO A 14 30.82 2.76 15.17
CA PRO A 14 29.82 3.25 14.24
C PRO A 14 30.20 4.70 13.93
N GLN A 15 30.67 4.95 12.73
CA GLN A 15 30.50 6.27 12.17
C GLN A 15 29.01 6.45 11.99
N ILE A 16 28.37 6.99 13.03
CA ILE A 16 26.95 7.35 12.96
C ILE A 16 26.87 8.42 11.88
N ALA A 17 26.52 8.01 10.69
CA ALA A 17 26.25 8.94 9.62
C ALA A 17 25.00 9.72 10.04
N SER A 18 25.14 10.99 10.24
CA SER A 18 24.04 11.90 10.53
C SER A 18 24.23 13.19 9.76
N ALA A 19 23.15 13.77 9.31
CA ALA A 19 23.17 15.07 8.66
C ALA A 19 21.94 15.88 9.04
N LEU A 20 22.13 17.20 9.02
CA LEU A 20 21.07 18.18 9.18
C LEU A 20 20.87 18.87 7.81
N THR A 21 19.69 18.74 7.24
CA THR A 21 19.30 19.47 6.03
C THR A 21 18.42 20.65 6.42
N VAL A 22 18.85 21.85 6.10
CA VAL A 22 18.06 23.07 6.32
C VAL A 22 17.11 23.25 5.14
N LEU A 23 15.81 23.25 5.39
CA LEU A 23 14.77 23.42 4.37
C LEU A 23 14.37 24.90 4.19
N ALA A 24 14.44 25.68 5.28
CA ALA A 24 14.22 27.11 5.26
C ALA A 24 15.11 27.81 6.28
N ASN A 25 15.52 29.00 5.97
CA ASN A 25 16.29 29.85 6.86
C ASN A 25 15.92 31.32 6.58
N GLY A 26 14.91 31.81 7.30
CA GLY A 26 14.48 33.20 7.12
C GLY A 26 13.53 33.66 8.23
N PRO A 27 13.61 34.92 8.64
CA PRO A 27 12.93 35.42 9.85
C PRO A 27 11.47 35.86 9.64
N GLN A 28 10.85 35.63 8.48
CA GLN A 28 9.60 36.30 8.12
C GLN A 28 8.43 35.43 7.75
N GLU A 29 8.57 34.10 7.80
CA GLU A 29 7.48 33.21 7.49
C GLU A 29 6.82 32.70 8.78
N THR A 30 5.53 32.96 8.93
CA THR A 30 4.72 32.46 10.05
C THR A 30 4.25 31.03 9.82
N GLU A 31 4.19 30.63 8.55
CA GLU A 31 3.86 29.28 8.12
C GLU A 31 4.85 28.86 7.04
N PHE A 32 5.34 27.63 7.13
CA PHE A 32 6.27 27.05 6.18
C PHE A 32 5.92 25.61 5.88
N GLU A 33 5.72 25.29 4.59
CA GLU A 33 5.52 23.94 4.09
C GLU A 33 6.65 23.59 3.11
N ALA A 34 7.28 22.45 3.32
CA ALA A 34 8.31 21.94 2.42
C ALA A 34 8.30 20.41 2.37
N GLY A 35 8.58 19.87 1.19
CA GLY A 35 8.84 18.46 0.98
C GLY A 35 10.32 18.12 1.20
N PHE A 36 10.59 17.04 1.91
CA PHE A 36 11.92 16.46 2.01
C PHE A 36 11.95 15.07 1.37
N HIS A 37 12.77 14.92 0.34
CA HIS A 37 12.98 13.64 -0.32
C HIS A 37 14.16 12.91 0.34
N PHE A 38 13.87 11.83 1.05
CA PHE A 38 14.89 11.00 1.68
C PHE A 38 15.31 9.88 0.73
N SER A 39 16.57 9.91 0.30
CA SER A 39 17.16 8.87 -0.56
C SER A 39 18.34 8.21 0.13
N PRO A 40 18.18 7.00 0.68
CA PRO A 40 19.25 6.28 1.38
C PRO A 40 20.50 6.13 0.52
N ALA A 41 20.36 5.79 -0.76
CA ALA A 41 21.48 5.57 -1.67
C ALA A 41 22.32 6.85 -1.87
N VAL A 42 21.68 8.02 -2.00
CA VAL A 42 22.37 9.32 -2.13
C VAL A 42 23.10 9.69 -0.86
N LEU A 43 22.58 9.29 0.28
CA LEU A 43 23.16 9.56 1.59
C LEU A 43 24.21 8.50 2.00
N GLY A 44 24.49 7.51 1.16
CA GLY A 44 25.42 6.44 1.45
C GLY A 44 24.98 5.49 2.57
N ILE A 45 23.67 5.46 2.84
CA ILE A 45 23.09 4.59 3.86
C ILE A 45 22.96 3.18 3.27
N GLY A 46 23.59 2.21 3.92
CA GLY A 46 23.55 0.80 3.51
C GLY A 46 22.18 0.15 3.71
N ARG A 47 22.02 -1.04 3.14
CA ARG A 47 20.87 -1.93 3.38
C ARG A 47 20.91 -2.43 4.81
N ASP A 48 19.81 -2.93 5.31
CA ASP A 48 19.62 -3.47 6.67
C ASP A 48 19.96 -2.45 7.79
N THR A 49 19.80 -1.18 7.45
CA THR A 49 20.07 -0.08 8.37
C THR A 49 18.78 0.56 8.84
N THR A 50 18.63 0.76 10.13
CA THR A 50 17.54 1.57 10.68
C THR A 50 17.97 3.03 10.75
N VAL A 51 17.11 3.91 10.27
CA VAL A 51 17.33 5.37 10.27
C VAL A 51 16.25 6.05 11.08
N GLU A 52 16.64 6.98 11.95
CA GLU A 52 15.72 7.90 12.61
C GLU A 52 15.69 9.24 11.85
N LEU A 53 14.49 9.69 11.52
CA LEU A 53 14.24 11.02 10.95
C LEU A 53 13.48 11.87 11.94
N ALA A 54 13.92 13.12 12.15
CA ALA A 54 13.20 14.10 12.93
C ALA A 54 13.22 15.46 12.25
N ALA A 55 12.15 16.20 12.36
CA ALA A 55 12.09 17.60 11.97
C ALA A 55 12.27 18.51 13.18
N TRP A 56 12.91 19.63 12.94
CA TRP A 56 13.14 20.68 13.94
C TRP A 56 12.62 21.99 13.41
N ALA A 57 11.97 22.76 14.27
CA ALA A 57 11.61 24.13 14.01
C ALA A 57 12.18 25.03 15.12
N THR A 58 12.83 26.11 14.72
CA THR A 58 13.35 27.11 15.63
C THR A 58 12.73 28.46 15.26
N ASP A 59 12.13 29.12 16.23
CA ASP A 59 11.71 30.51 16.04
C ASP A 59 12.83 31.48 16.37
N HIS A 60 12.65 32.75 16.04
CA HIS A 60 13.65 33.79 16.29
C HIS A 60 13.50 34.49 17.63
N LEU A 61 12.64 33.99 18.53
CA LEU A 61 12.45 34.58 19.82
C LEU A 61 13.58 34.15 20.78
N PRO A 62 14.23 35.08 21.42
CA PRO A 62 15.33 34.78 22.36
C PRO A 62 14.85 33.86 23.48
N GLY A 63 15.64 32.83 23.78
CA GLY A 63 15.40 31.91 24.89
C GLY A 63 14.38 30.78 24.62
N ARG A 64 13.77 30.71 23.44
CA ARG A 64 12.94 29.56 23.07
C ARG A 64 13.81 28.38 22.66
N LYS A 65 13.39 27.20 23.12
CA LYS A 65 14.01 25.94 22.69
C LYS A 65 13.42 25.52 21.35
N PRO A 66 14.21 24.92 20.46
CA PRO A 66 13.69 24.33 19.24
C PRO A 66 12.58 23.32 19.53
N SER A 67 11.53 23.34 18.72
CA SER A 67 10.54 22.27 18.68
C SER A 67 11.06 21.13 17.83
N ARG A 68 10.83 19.90 18.26
CA ARG A 68 11.23 18.69 17.55
C ARG A 68 10.05 17.75 17.43
N THR A 69 9.89 17.13 16.25
CA THR A 69 8.93 16.04 16.09
C THR A 69 9.42 14.79 16.84
N MET A 70 8.51 13.88 17.12
CA MET A 70 8.89 12.51 17.43
C MET A 70 9.68 11.93 16.24
N PRO A 71 10.76 11.17 16.49
CA PRO A 71 11.52 10.56 15.41
C PRO A 71 10.69 9.48 14.69
N TYR A 72 10.72 9.51 13.37
CA TYR A 72 10.24 8.41 12.55
C TYR A 72 11.38 7.42 12.33
N ARG A 73 11.10 6.14 12.53
CA ARG A 73 12.05 5.06 12.26
C ARG A 73 11.74 4.43 10.92
N LEU A 74 12.76 4.39 10.06
CA LEU A 74 12.72 3.75 8.76
C LEU A 74 13.75 2.63 8.74
N HIS A 75 13.34 1.43 8.35
CA HIS A 75 14.27 0.33 8.10
C HIS A 75 14.52 0.22 6.59
N ILE A 76 15.80 0.24 6.20
CA ILE A 76 16.22 0.15 4.81
C ILE A 76 16.42 -1.34 4.49
N LEU A 77 15.45 -1.93 3.84
CA LEU A 77 15.44 -3.36 3.54
C LEU A 77 16.56 -3.77 2.57
N GLY A 78 17.08 -4.97 2.76
CA GLY A 78 17.88 -5.70 1.77
C GLY A 78 17.06 -6.10 0.55
N ILE A 79 17.73 -6.58 -0.51
CA ILE A 79 17.05 -7.05 -1.74
C ILE A 79 16.16 -8.25 -1.43
N GLU A 80 16.69 -9.20 -0.67
CA GLU A 80 15.98 -10.42 -0.30
C GLU A 80 14.78 -10.13 0.61
N ASP A 81 14.98 -9.32 1.67
CA ASP A 81 13.90 -8.97 2.60
C ASP A 81 12.79 -8.18 1.92
N HIS A 82 13.17 -7.26 1.01
CA HIS A 82 12.18 -6.55 0.20
C HIS A 82 11.43 -7.50 -0.76
N ALA A 83 12.14 -8.47 -1.37
CA ALA A 83 11.50 -9.46 -2.22
C ALA A 83 10.53 -10.35 -1.43
N GLU A 84 10.90 -10.74 -0.22
CA GLU A 84 10.05 -11.52 0.68
C GLU A 84 8.81 -10.73 1.09
N MET A 85 8.96 -9.47 1.47
CA MET A 85 7.83 -8.59 1.77
C MET A 85 6.86 -8.46 0.59
N VAL A 86 7.38 -8.35 -0.63
CA VAL A 86 6.53 -8.29 -1.83
C VAL A 86 5.82 -9.62 -2.08
N ARG A 87 6.49 -10.77 -1.88
CA ARG A 87 5.84 -12.09 -1.98
C ARG A 87 4.71 -12.25 -0.98
N GLN A 88 4.93 -11.88 0.29
CA GLN A 88 3.90 -11.92 1.32
C GLN A 88 2.68 -11.07 0.96
N LYS A 89 2.89 -9.86 0.43
CA LYS A 89 1.77 -9.04 -0.07
C LYS A 89 1.00 -9.71 -1.20
N LEU A 90 1.70 -10.38 -2.10
CA LEU A 90 1.05 -11.10 -3.21
C LEU A 90 0.28 -12.32 -2.74
N GLU A 91 0.80 -13.04 -1.74
CA GLU A 91 0.09 -14.16 -1.10
C GLU A 91 -1.20 -13.66 -0.44
N GLU A 92 -1.16 -12.56 0.32
CA GLU A 92 -2.33 -11.93 0.91
C GLU A 92 -3.37 -11.52 -0.15
N ILE A 93 -2.93 -10.95 -1.28
CA ILE A 93 -3.80 -10.61 -2.39
C ILE A 93 -4.45 -11.86 -3.01
N LEU A 94 -3.70 -12.97 -3.12
CA LEU A 94 -4.23 -14.23 -3.63
C LEU A 94 -5.28 -14.84 -2.68
N GLU A 95 -5.03 -14.82 -1.37
CA GLU A 95 -5.99 -15.28 -0.36
C GLU A 95 -7.29 -14.46 -0.43
N ASN A 96 -7.19 -13.14 -0.49
CA ASN A 96 -8.35 -12.26 -0.63
C ASN A 96 -9.08 -12.48 -1.97
N LEU A 97 -8.35 -12.76 -3.06
CA LEU A 97 -8.96 -13.08 -4.35
C LEU A 97 -9.75 -14.38 -4.32
N GLU A 98 -9.29 -15.38 -3.55
CA GLU A 98 -10.05 -16.61 -3.33
C GLU A 98 -11.36 -16.34 -2.57
N GLU A 99 -11.37 -15.41 -1.60
CA GLU A 99 -12.58 -15.00 -0.89
C GLU A 99 -13.57 -14.31 -1.84
N VAL A 100 -13.09 -13.37 -2.66
CA VAL A 100 -13.90 -12.72 -3.69
C VAL A 100 -14.48 -13.74 -4.69
N SER A 101 -13.70 -14.73 -5.09
CA SER A 101 -14.16 -15.79 -5.99
C SER A 101 -15.27 -16.65 -5.38
N ARG A 102 -15.15 -16.99 -4.09
CA ARG A 102 -16.20 -17.75 -3.37
C ARG A 102 -17.48 -16.93 -3.23
N ALA A 103 -17.35 -15.64 -2.89
CA ALA A 103 -18.50 -14.74 -2.83
C ALA A 103 -19.22 -14.64 -4.18
N GLU A 104 -18.46 -14.61 -5.29
CA GLU A 104 -19.04 -14.60 -6.65
C GLU A 104 -19.77 -15.89 -6.98
N GLU A 105 -19.28 -17.05 -6.53
CA GLU A 105 -19.96 -18.34 -6.70
C GLU A 105 -21.30 -18.35 -5.94
N ASP A 106 -21.34 -17.85 -4.70
CA ASP A 106 -22.55 -17.75 -3.89
C ASP A 106 -23.58 -16.79 -4.52
N ILE A 107 -23.12 -15.62 -5.01
CA ILE A 107 -23.96 -14.65 -5.73
C ILE A 107 -24.51 -15.24 -7.02
N ALA A 108 -23.71 -16.00 -7.76
CA ALA A 108 -24.15 -16.66 -8.99
C ALA A 108 -25.22 -17.72 -8.71
N GLU A 109 -25.10 -18.49 -7.61
CA GLU A 109 -26.10 -19.47 -7.18
C GLU A 109 -27.42 -18.76 -6.80
N ASP A 110 -27.35 -17.70 -5.98
CA ASP A 110 -28.52 -16.90 -5.60
C ASP A 110 -29.23 -16.26 -6.81
N THR A 111 -28.44 -15.75 -7.76
CA THR A 111 -28.98 -15.18 -8.99
C THR A 111 -29.67 -16.24 -9.85
N ARG A 112 -29.11 -17.44 -9.90
CA ARG A 112 -29.74 -18.56 -10.61
C ARG A 112 -31.05 -19.00 -9.99
N GLU A 113 -31.10 -19.15 -8.65
CA GLU A 113 -32.33 -19.45 -7.94
C GLU A 113 -33.43 -18.39 -8.19
N LEU A 114 -33.03 -17.11 -8.20
CA LEU A 114 -33.96 -16.02 -8.53
C LEU A 114 -34.47 -16.11 -9.96
N SER A 115 -33.60 -16.47 -10.94
CA SER A 115 -33.97 -16.58 -12.35
C SER A 115 -34.88 -17.76 -12.64
N GLU A 116 -34.80 -18.84 -11.85
CA GLU A 116 -35.64 -20.04 -11.94
C GLU A 116 -36.97 -19.88 -11.19
N SER A 117 -37.16 -18.76 -10.46
CA SER A 117 -38.38 -18.49 -9.71
C SER A 117 -39.54 -18.11 -10.61
N ASP A 118 -40.75 -18.57 -10.28
CA ASP A 118 -41.99 -18.31 -10.96
C ASP A 118 -42.39 -16.81 -10.85
N ASP A 119 -43.00 -16.24 -11.91
CA ASP A 119 -43.43 -14.83 -11.98
C ASP A 119 -44.27 -14.39 -10.79
N ASP A 120 -45.18 -15.27 -10.30
CA ASP A 120 -45.97 -15.04 -9.10
C ASP A 120 -45.12 -14.98 -7.81
N THR A 121 -43.97 -15.65 -7.82
CA THR A 121 -43.01 -15.66 -6.72
C THR A 121 -42.12 -14.44 -6.75
N LEU A 122 -41.71 -13.98 -7.92
CA LEU A 122 -40.94 -12.76 -8.13
C LEU A 122 -41.66 -11.49 -7.68
N ALA A 123 -43.00 -11.48 -7.79
CA ALA A 123 -43.82 -10.35 -7.31
C ALA A 123 -43.93 -10.24 -5.78
N LYS A 124 -43.42 -11.20 -5.02
CA LYS A 124 -43.51 -11.17 -3.55
C LYS A 124 -42.42 -10.27 -2.96
N ARG A 125 -42.77 -9.55 -1.88
CA ARG A 125 -41.87 -8.64 -1.17
C ARG A 125 -40.53 -9.29 -0.78
N LYS A 126 -40.57 -10.55 -0.33
CA LYS A 126 -39.36 -11.29 0.08
C LYS A 126 -38.40 -11.53 -1.08
N THR A 127 -38.90 -11.73 -2.27
CA THR A 127 -38.08 -11.94 -3.48
C THR A 127 -37.42 -10.64 -3.90
N ASN A 128 -38.13 -9.51 -3.82
CA ASN A 128 -37.55 -8.19 -4.07
C ASN A 128 -36.44 -7.85 -3.06
N GLU A 129 -36.65 -8.16 -1.77
CA GLU A 129 -35.62 -8.01 -0.74
C GLU A 129 -34.39 -8.89 -1.03
N LYS A 130 -34.56 -10.12 -1.55
CA LYS A 130 -33.44 -10.98 -1.96
C LYS A 130 -32.71 -10.41 -3.18
N ILE A 131 -33.44 -9.91 -4.17
CA ILE A 131 -32.84 -9.27 -5.37
C ILE A 131 -32.00 -8.06 -4.97
N GLU A 132 -32.53 -7.18 -4.12
CA GLU A 132 -31.81 -6.01 -3.65
C GLU A 132 -30.53 -6.40 -2.90
N LYS A 133 -30.60 -7.42 -2.01
CA LYS A 133 -29.46 -7.94 -1.27
C LYS A 133 -28.39 -8.51 -2.20
N THR A 134 -28.77 -9.38 -3.15
CA THR A 134 -27.84 -9.98 -4.11
C THR A 134 -27.18 -8.91 -4.99
N ALA A 135 -27.93 -7.87 -5.39
CA ALA A 135 -27.38 -6.75 -6.15
C ALA A 135 -26.37 -5.89 -5.32
N GLU A 136 -26.58 -5.77 -4.01
CA GLU A 136 -25.65 -5.10 -3.11
C GLU A 136 -24.37 -5.94 -2.96
N GLU A 137 -24.51 -7.23 -2.67
CA GLU A 137 -23.39 -8.18 -2.56
C GLU A 137 -22.54 -8.20 -3.85
N GLN A 138 -23.17 -8.15 -5.02
CA GLN A 138 -22.46 -8.05 -6.30
C GLN A 138 -21.63 -6.77 -6.42
N ARG A 139 -22.18 -5.63 -5.95
CA ARG A 139 -21.44 -4.36 -5.98
C ARG A 139 -20.27 -4.35 -5.00
N GLU A 140 -20.47 -4.88 -3.81
CA GLU A 140 -19.40 -5.01 -2.82
C GLU A 140 -18.29 -5.90 -3.36
N ASN A 141 -18.62 -7.08 -3.90
CA ASN A 141 -17.65 -8.01 -4.48
C ASN A 141 -16.87 -7.38 -5.65
N ALA A 142 -17.55 -6.63 -6.53
CA ALA A 142 -16.89 -5.91 -7.62
C ALA A 142 -15.96 -4.80 -7.12
N GLN A 143 -16.33 -4.12 -6.02
CA GLN A 143 -15.47 -3.11 -5.41
C GLN A 143 -14.23 -3.75 -4.76
N ASP A 144 -14.38 -4.86 -4.06
CA ASP A 144 -13.28 -5.60 -3.44
C ASP A 144 -12.30 -6.09 -4.50
N LEU A 145 -12.79 -6.67 -5.60
CA LEU A 145 -11.95 -7.07 -6.73
C LEU A 145 -11.16 -5.89 -7.32
N LYS A 146 -11.78 -4.72 -7.42
CA LYS A 146 -11.13 -3.51 -7.90
C LYS A 146 -10.05 -3.01 -6.96
N ASP A 147 -10.28 -3.08 -5.67
CA ASP A 147 -9.31 -2.64 -4.67
C ASP A 147 -8.14 -3.63 -4.58
N LEU A 148 -8.37 -4.93 -4.66
CA LEU A 148 -7.33 -5.95 -4.80
C LEU A 148 -6.47 -5.74 -6.07
N ALA A 149 -7.10 -5.40 -7.20
CA ALA A 149 -6.36 -5.11 -8.42
C ALA A 149 -5.45 -3.88 -8.27
N LYS A 150 -5.88 -2.84 -7.54
CA LYS A 150 -5.03 -1.68 -7.22
C LYS A 150 -3.86 -2.04 -6.29
N GLU A 151 -4.12 -2.86 -5.28
CA GLU A 151 -3.08 -3.35 -4.38
C GLU A 151 -2.06 -4.23 -5.10
N GLY A 152 -2.52 -5.13 -5.96
CA GLY A 152 -1.66 -5.94 -6.82
C GLY A 152 -0.82 -5.10 -7.77
N ALA A 153 -1.38 -4.03 -8.35
CA ALA A 153 -0.62 -3.10 -9.18
C ALA A 153 0.48 -2.38 -8.38
N LYS A 154 0.23 -2.01 -7.12
CA LYS A 154 1.27 -1.42 -6.25
C LYS A 154 2.36 -2.44 -5.91
N ALA A 155 1.99 -3.66 -5.54
CA ALA A 155 2.95 -4.72 -5.26
C ALA A 155 3.81 -5.05 -6.51
N LEU A 156 3.22 -5.05 -7.70
CA LEU A 156 3.95 -5.20 -8.95
C LEU A 156 4.95 -4.06 -9.18
N MET A 157 4.58 -2.81 -8.92
CA MET A 157 5.51 -1.67 -9.03
C MET A 157 6.68 -1.78 -8.05
N GLU A 158 6.45 -2.31 -6.85
CA GLU A 158 7.51 -2.60 -5.88
C GLU A 158 8.42 -3.74 -6.37
N ALA A 159 7.83 -4.83 -6.90
CA ALA A 159 8.56 -5.94 -7.47
C ALA A 159 9.46 -5.51 -8.65
N MET A 160 8.96 -4.68 -9.55
CA MET A 160 9.73 -4.16 -10.70
C MET A 160 11.00 -3.39 -10.31
N ARG A 161 11.07 -2.89 -9.09
CA ARG A 161 12.26 -2.18 -8.57
C ARG A 161 13.26 -3.12 -7.91
N ASN A 162 12.91 -4.38 -7.74
CA ASN A 162 13.74 -5.36 -7.06
C ASN A 162 14.31 -6.38 -8.07
N PRO A 163 15.65 -6.46 -8.22
CA PRO A 163 16.29 -7.35 -9.18
C PRO A 163 16.14 -8.85 -8.86
N ALA A 164 15.55 -9.20 -7.72
CA ALA A 164 15.24 -10.59 -7.38
C ALA A 164 14.06 -11.17 -8.18
N PHE A 165 13.26 -10.32 -8.83
CA PHE A 165 12.16 -10.76 -9.68
C PHE A 165 12.55 -10.76 -11.14
N ASP A 166 12.29 -11.87 -11.82
CA ASP A 166 12.53 -11.97 -13.25
C ASP A 166 11.44 -11.29 -14.10
N GLU A 167 11.82 -10.90 -15.31
CA GLU A 167 10.96 -10.12 -16.21
C GLU A 167 9.71 -10.90 -16.65
N GLN A 168 9.81 -12.23 -16.79
CA GLN A 168 8.66 -13.04 -17.20
C GLN A 168 7.59 -13.08 -16.10
N THR A 169 8.00 -13.33 -14.87
CA THR A 169 7.11 -13.29 -13.69
C THR A 169 6.40 -11.94 -13.57
N LEU A 170 7.13 -10.84 -13.75
CA LEU A 170 6.56 -9.50 -13.69
C LEU A 170 5.52 -9.24 -14.81
N ARG A 171 5.76 -9.74 -16.01
CA ARG A 171 4.81 -9.65 -17.13
C ARG A 171 3.54 -10.44 -16.87
N ASP A 172 3.68 -11.66 -16.36
CA ASP A 172 2.54 -12.53 -16.07
C ASP A 172 1.66 -11.90 -14.97
N TRP A 173 2.26 -11.32 -13.95
CA TRP A 173 1.53 -10.58 -12.92
C TRP A 173 0.83 -9.33 -13.47
N ALA A 174 1.48 -8.55 -14.32
CA ALA A 174 0.87 -7.39 -14.95
C ALA A 174 -0.37 -7.76 -15.76
N GLN A 175 -0.32 -8.86 -16.52
CA GLN A 175 -1.46 -9.36 -17.28
C GLN A 175 -2.60 -9.82 -16.38
N ASN A 176 -2.29 -10.48 -15.26
CA ASN A 176 -3.31 -10.90 -14.31
C ASN A 176 -4.00 -9.71 -13.65
N MET A 177 -3.25 -8.69 -13.23
CA MET A 177 -3.83 -7.46 -12.68
C MET A 177 -4.72 -6.72 -13.68
N GLN A 178 -4.34 -6.70 -14.96
CA GLN A 178 -5.16 -6.13 -16.00
C GLN A 178 -6.48 -6.89 -16.15
N LYS A 179 -6.44 -8.23 -16.17
CA LYS A 179 -7.66 -9.06 -16.25
C LYS A 179 -8.58 -8.84 -15.05
N MET A 180 -8.02 -8.72 -13.84
CA MET A 180 -8.81 -8.42 -12.64
C MET A 180 -9.55 -7.10 -12.77
N ASN A 181 -8.88 -6.04 -13.23
CA ASN A 181 -9.52 -4.75 -13.47
C ASN A 181 -10.63 -4.83 -14.52
N GLU A 182 -10.41 -5.55 -15.62
CA GLU A 182 -11.40 -5.74 -16.69
C GLU A 182 -12.64 -6.48 -16.16
N LEU A 183 -12.46 -7.52 -15.34
CA LEU A 183 -13.55 -8.25 -14.70
C LEU A 183 -14.34 -7.37 -13.74
N ALA A 184 -13.67 -6.63 -12.85
CA ALA A 184 -14.32 -5.70 -11.93
C ALA A 184 -15.16 -4.65 -12.66
N ASP A 185 -14.64 -4.09 -13.76
CA ASP A 185 -15.37 -3.09 -14.57
C ASP A 185 -16.57 -3.70 -15.33
N GLN A 186 -16.55 -5.01 -15.63
CA GLN A 186 -17.67 -5.72 -16.23
C GLN A 186 -18.80 -5.99 -15.22
N GLN A 187 -18.45 -6.34 -13.99
CA GLN A 187 -19.41 -6.60 -12.92
C GLN A 187 -20.12 -5.35 -12.41
N MET A 188 -19.51 -4.17 -12.54
CA MET A 188 -20.12 -2.90 -12.14
C MET A 188 -21.09 -2.29 -13.18
N LYS A 189 -21.26 -2.89 -14.36
CA LYS A 189 -22.18 -2.42 -15.42
C LYS A 189 -23.52 -3.10 -15.36
#